data_3a111a1e811c957040702effc0e92159
#
_entry.id   3a111a1e811c957040702effc0e92159
#
_cell.length_a   1.000
_cell.length_b   1.000
_cell.length_c   1.000
_cell.angle_alpha   90.00
_cell.angle_beta   90.00
_cell.angle_gamma   90.00
#
_symmetry.space_group_name_H-M   'P 1'
#
loop_
_entity.id
_entity.type
_entity.pdbx_description
1 polymer ?
#
loop_
_entity_poly.entity_id
_entity_poly.type
_entity_poly.pdbx_seq_one_letter_code
_entity_poly.pdbx_strand_id
1 'polypeptide(L)'
;MLKGEESVEFQFKEKYDINDLVEIVRILRSPEGCPWDKVQTHETIRQDFIEEVYEAVEAIDEKDAEHLKEELGDVLLNVVFHAVLEEEQGRFDFNDTADDVCKKMIFRHPHVFGNTKADTPEEVLANWDKIKMKSKEQKSVTETMESVSKSLPSLIRAQKLHKKAERGGLLPKSAEEMIDDISAGLARLKESLAENSADDNSEKIGDILFEMTGLAKALDTESEKSLYNACGRFIERFDKLEKNVGKAGIKIQNVSPDVVRILWENKK
;
A
#
# COMPACT_ATOMS: atom_id res chain seq x y z
N MET A 1 -40.96 27.51 -25.51
CA MET A 1 -40.35 27.93 -24.26
C MET A 1 -39.15 27.01 -24.04
N LEU A 2 -37.96 27.49 -24.36
CA LEU A 2 -36.71 26.81 -24.07
C LEU A 2 -36.54 26.86 -22.54
N LYS A 3 -36.40 25.68 -21.88
CA LYS A 3 -35.97 25.63 -20.49
C LYS A 3 -34.61 26.29 -20.43
N GLY A 4 -34.47 27.32 -19.57
CA GLY A 4 -33.20 27.95 -19.32
C GLY A 4 -32.21 26.86 -18.82
N GLU A 5 -31.09 26.79 -19.48
CA GLU A 5 -29.91 26.11 -18.97
C GLU A 5 -29.51 26.85 -17.67
N GLU A 6 -29.83 26.28 -16.53
CA GLU A 6 -29.22 26.72 -15.28
C GLU A 6 -27.75 26.36 -15.41
N SER A 7 -26.94 27.33 -15.83
CA SER A 7 -25.49 27.19 -15.86
C SER A 7 -25.01 27.06 -14.43
N VAL A 8 -24.20 26.04 -14.18
CA VAL A 8 -23.51 25.86 -12.88
C VAL A 8 -22.72 27.13 -12.59
N GLU A 9 -23.08 27.86 -11.53
CA GLU A 9 -22.32 29.03 -11.08
C GLU A 9 -21.03 28.56 -10.39
N PHE A 10 -19.90 28.59 -11.11
CA PHE A 10 -18.57 28.37 -10.55
C PHE A 10 -17.72 29.61 -10.75
N GLN A 11 -17.08 30.09 -9.68
CA GLN A 11 -16.19 31.23 -9.74
C GLN A 11 -14.76 30.79 -10.11
N PHE A 12 -14.34 31.06 -11.34
CA PHE A 12 -12.97 30.83 -11.79
C PHE A 12 -11.98 31.75 -11.05
N LYS A 13 -10.86 31.18 -10.58
CA LYS A 13 -9.80 31.84 -9.81
C LYS A 13 -8.45 31.60 -10.47
N GLU A 14 -7.47 32.46 -10.20
CA GLU A 14 -6.07 32.23 -10.60
C GLU A 14 -5.38 31.13 -9.77
N LYS A 15 -5.86 30.92 -8.52
CA LYS A 15 -5.35 29.90 -7.60
C LYS A 15 -6.51 29.33 -6.79
N TYR A 16 -6.58 28.02 -6.77
CA TYR A 16 -7.59 27.24 -6.03
C TYR A 16 -7.03 26.68 -4.75
N ASP A 17 -7.91 26.41 -3.80
CA ASP A 17 -7.60 25.74 -2.54
C ASP A 17 -8.43 24.46 -2.35
N ILE A 18 -8.33 23.83 -1.17
CA ILE A 18 -9.04 22.59 -0.88
C ILE A 18 -10.57 22.75 -0.89
N ASN A 19 -11.08 23.93 -0.52
CA ASN A 19 -12.53 24.17 -0.52
C ASN A 19 -13.05 24.27 -1.96
N ASP A 20 -12.25 24.85 -2.85
CA ASP A 20 -12.55 24.89 -4.27
C ASP A 20 -12.60 23.49 -4.88
N LEU A 21 -11.67 22.61 -4.49
CA LEU A 21 -11.67 21.21 -4.95
C LEU A 21 -12.93 20.48 -4.49
N VAL A 22 -13.32 20.64 -3.22
CA VAL A 22 -14.57 20.06 -2.70
C VAL A 22 -15.77 20.57 -3.49
N GLU A 23 -15.84 21.87 -3.76
CA GLU A 23 -16.93 22.47 -4.53
C GLU A 23 -16.94 21.98 -6.00
N ILE A 24 -15.80 21.86 -6.63
CA ILE A 24 -15.67 21.30 -7.99
C ILE A 24 -16.23 19.89 -8.04
N VAL A 25 -15.89 19.02 -7.09
CA VAL A 25 -16.39 17.64 -7.06
C VAL A 25 -17.91 17.61 -6.82
N ARG A 26 -18.46 18.47 -5.94
CA ARG A 26 -19.92 18.62 -5.77
C ARG A 26 -20.60 19.02 -7.07
N ILE A 27 -20.03 19.98 -7.78
CA ILE A 27 -20.53 20.44 -9.09
C ILE A 27 -20.50 19.31 -10.11
N LEU A 28 -19.37 18.59 -10.23
CA LEU A 28 -19.22 17.48 -11.16
C LEU A 28 -20.27 16.38 -10.91
N ARG A 29 -20.65 16.16 -9.65
CA ARG A 29 -21.65 15.18 -9.25
C ARG A 29 -23.09 15.69 -9.23
N SER A 30 -23.31 17.01 -9.39
CA SER A 30 -24.65 17.60 -9.41
C SER A 30 -25.49 17.06 -10.58
N PRO A 31 -26.84 17.23 -10.56
CA PRO A 31 -27.73 16.80 -11.68
C PRO A 31 -27.28 17.31 -13.04
N GLU A 32 -26.77 18.55 -13.09
CA GLU A 32 -26.30 19.25 -14.31
C GLU A 32 -24.79 19.00 -14.56
N GLY A 33 -24.12 18.30 -13.67
CA GLY A 33 -22.67 18.04 -13.72
C GLY A 33 -22.26 16.97 -14.75
N CYS A 34 -21.07 16.41 -14.54
CA CYS A 34 -20.49 15.44 -15.47
C CYS A 34 -21.25 14.09 -15.45
N PRO A 35 -21.68 13.56 -16.60
CA PRO A 35 -22.38 12.27 -16.67
C PRO A 35 -21.57 11.09 -16.13
N TRP A 36 -20.23 11.16 -16.20
CA TRP A 36 -19.34 10.12 -15.70
C TRP A 36 -19.21 10.19 -14.18
N ASP A 37 -18.96 11.38 -13.62
CA ASP A 37 -18.78 11.57 -12.18
C ASP A 37 -20.06 11.26 -11.39
N LYS A 38 -21.23 11.58 -11.93
CA LYS A 38 -22.54 11.34 -11.28
C LYS A 38 -22.82 9.88 -10.98
N VAL A 39 -22.32 8.96 -11.78
CA VAL A 39 -22.59 7.52 -11.64
C VAL A 39 -21.56 6.79 -10.80
N GLN A 40 -20.49 7.47 -10.40
CA GLN A 40 -19.46 6.86 -9.59
C GLN A 40 -19.96 6.56 -8.18
N THR A 41 -19.47 5.44 -7.63
CA THR A 41 -19.68 4.97 -6.26
C THR A 41 -18.35 4.66 -5.60
N HIS A 42 -18.35 4.39 -4.30
CA HIS A 42 -17.14 3.95 -3.59
C HIS A 42 -16.47 2.73 -4.25
N GLU A 43 -17.28 1.81 -4.78
CA GLU A 43 -16.80 0.59 -5.41
C GLU A 43 -16.15 0.86 -6.75
N THR A 44 -16.71 1.77 -7.56
CA THR A 44 -16.20 2.03 -8.91
C THR A 44 -14.88 2.78 -8.91
N ILE A 45 -14.68 3.74 -7.99
CA ILE A 45 -13.45 4.54 -7.88
C ILE A 45 -12.43 3.96 -6.89
N ARG A 46 -12.75 2.81 -6.27
CA ARG A 46 -11.84 2.16 -5.30
C ARG A 46 -10.51 1.74 -5.94
N GLN A 47 -10.56 1.29 -7.19
CA GLN A 47 -9.36 0.84 -7.89
C GLN A 47 -8.45 2.04 -8.20
N ASP A 48 -9.02 3.11 -8.72
CA ASP A 48 -8.30 4.36 -9.03
C ASP A 48 -7.59 4.89 -7.78
N PHE A 49 -8.29 4.91 -6.63
CA PHE A 49 -7.70 5.34 -5.36
C PHE A 49 -6.46 4.51 -4.95
N ILE A 50 -6.45 3.21 -5.27
CA ILE A 50 -5.29 2.35 -5.00
C ILE A 50 -4.16 2.66 -5.98
N GLU A 51 -4.47 2.87 -7.26
CA GLU A 51 -3.52 3.19 -8.32
C GLU A 51 -2.78 4.49 -8.01
N GLU A 52 -3.49 5.59 -7.71
CA GLU A 52 -2.90 6.88 -7.36
C GLU A 52 -1.97 6.78 -6.13
N VAL A 53 -2.35 5.98 -5.12
CA VAL A 53 -1.47 5.75 -3.96
C VAL A 53 -0.19 5.03 -4.36
N TYR A 54 -0.22 4.07 -5.29
CA TYR A 54 0.97 3.39 -5.77
C TYR A 54 1.82 4.28 -6.69
N GLU A 55 1.23 5.11 -7.51
CA GLU A 55 1.92 6.10 -8.34
C GLU A 55 2.61 7.16 -7.48
N ALA A 56 1.96 7.63 -6.42
CA ALA A 56 2.62 8.47 -5.41
C ALA A 56 3.82 7.76 -4.73
N VAL A 57 3.71 6.45 -4.45
CA VAL A 57 4.83 5.67 -3.89
C VAL A 57 5.96 5.53 -4.91
N GLU A 58 5.67 5.31 -6.19
CA GLU A 58 6.65 5.24 -7.26
C GLU A 58 7.41 6.57 -7.39
N ALA A 59 6.70 7.71 -7.42
CA ALA A 59 7.29 9.04 -7.45
C ALA A 59 8.22 9.32 -6.25
N ILE A 60 7.87 8.82 -5.04
CA ILE A 60 8.73 8.88 -3.85
C ILE A 60 10.01 8.06 -4.07
N ASP A 61 9.91 6.87 -4.62
CA ASP A 61 11.04 5.97 -4.85
C ASP A 61 11.99 6.50 -5.93
N GLU A 62 11.45 7.14 -6.95
CA GLU A 62 12.18 7.82 -8.03
C GLU A 62 12.74 9.18 -7.61
N LYS A 63 12.28 9.73 -6.49
CA LYS A 63 12.61 11.07 -5.98
C LYS A 63 12.21 12.18 -6.96
N ASP A 64 11.12 11.96 -7.69
CA ASP A 64 10.54 12.93 -8.60
C ASP A 64 9.49 13.79 -7.87
N ALA A 65 9.88 15.04 -7.56
CA ALA A 65 9.03 15.94 -6.78
C ALA A 65 7.82 16.48 -7.58
N GLU A 66 7.96 16.63 -8.90
CA GLU A 66 6.87 17.12 -9.73
C GLU A 66 5.81 16.01 -9.94
N HIS A 67 6.25 14.78 -10.22
CA HIS A 67 5.39 13.62 -10.31
C HIS A 67 4.70 13.36 -8.94
N LEU A 68 5.45 13.40 -7.83
CA LEU A 68 4.86 13.26 -6.50
C LEU A 68 3.79 14.30 -6.20
N LYS A 69 3.95 15.53 -6.67
CA LYS A 69 2.95 16.58 -6.47
C LYS A 69 1.67 16.30 -7.27
N GLU A 70 1.80 15.79 -8.50
CA GLU A 70 0.69 15.36 -9.34
C GLU A 70 -0.09 14.25 -8.64
N GLU A 71 0.57 13.15 -8.27
CA GLU A 71 -0.05 11.97 -7.66
C GLU A 71 -0.67 12.26 -6.29
N LEU A 72 -0.05 13.13 -5.48
CA LEU A 72 -0.68 13.61 -4.24
C LEU A 72 -1.95 14.41 -4.49
N GLY A 73 -2.04 15.10 -5.63
CA GLY A 73 -3.26 15.78 -6.09
C GLY A 73 -4.36 14.79 -6.40
N ASP A 74 -4.04 13.69 -7.10
CA ASP A 74 -5.00 12.66 -7.50
C ASP A 74 -5.44 11.79 -6.31
N VAL A 75 -4.54 11.47 -5.39
CA VAL A 75 -4.90 10.89 -4.07
C VAL A 75 -5.86 11.83 -3.31
N LEU A 76 -5.59 13.14 -3.29
CA LEU A 76 -6.44 14.12 -2.62
C LEU A 76 -7.81 14.24 -3.29
N LEU A 77 -7.88 14.22 -4.63
CA LEU A 77 -9.12 14.18 -5.39
C LEU A 77 -9.96 12.97 -4.98
N ASN A 78 -9.37 11.78 -4.93
CA ASN A 78 -10.06 10.55 -4.49
C ASN A 78 -10.60 10.68 -3.05
N VAL A 79 -9.82 11.25 -2.12
CA VAL A 79 -10.28 11.51 -0.74
C VAL A 79 -11.51 12.43 -0.73
N VAL A 80 -11.45 13.53 -1.49
CA VAL A 80 -12.57 14.48 -1.59
C VAL A 80 -13.78 13.81 -2.24
N PHE A 81 -13.58 13.04 -3.30
CA PHE A 81 -14.66 12.35 -4.00
C PHE A 81 -15.39 11.37 -3.08
N HIS A 82 -14.67 10.57 -2.32
CA HIS A 82 -15.27 9.68 -1.32
C HIS A 82 -16.02 10.44 -0.22
N ALA A 83 -15.51 11.60 0.21
CA ALA A 83 -16.19 12.41 1.21
C ALA A 83 -17.49 13.03 0.67
N VAL A 84 -17.51 13.49 -0.60
CA VAL A 84 -18.72 14.02 -1.25
C VAL A 84 -19.77 12.91 -1.43
N LEU A 85 -19.38 11.68 -1.77
CA LEU A 85 -20.29 10.53 -1.80
C LEU A 85 -20.99 10.29 -0.46
N GLU A 86 -20.26 10.44 0.66
CA GLU A 86 -20.83 10.30 2.01
C GLU A 86 -21.71 11.50 2.40
N GLU A 87 -21.33 12.70 1.99
CA GLU A 87 -22.13 13.92 2.18
C GLU A 87 -23.50 13.82 1.48
N GLU A 88 -23.54 13.30 0.24
CA GLU A 88 -24.78 13.02 -0.50
C GLU A 88 -25.72 12.06 0.24
N GLN A 89 -25.16 11.19 1.08
CA GLN A 89 -25.92 10.27 1.92
C GLN A 89 -26.25 10.84 3.31
N GLY A 90 -25.83 12.09 3.61
CA GLY A 90 -26.04 12.74 4.90
C GLY A 90 -25.29 12.09 6.06
N ARG A 91 -24.14 11.41 5.80
CA ARG A 91 -23.37 10.72 6.84
C ARG A 91 -22.23 11.57 7.41
N PHE A 92 -21.36 12.07 6.57
CA PHE A 92 -20.27 13.00 6.92
C PHE A 92 -19.77 13.74 5.68
N ASP A 93 -19.07 14.85 5.88
CA ASP A 93 -18.44 15.63 4.82
C ASP A 93 -16.91 15.61 4.88
N PHE A 94 -16.26 16.34 3.99
CA PHE A 94 -14.80 16.47 3.97
C PHE A 94 -14.26 17.15 5.25
N ASN A 95 -15.00 18.11 5.82
CA ASN A 95 -14.56 18.80 7.04
C ASN A 95 -14.63 17.88 8.26
N ASP A 96 -15.64 17.01 8.33
CA ASP A 96 -15.73 15.99 9.38
C ASP A 96 -14.53 15.03 9.29
N THR A 97 -14.15 14.62 8.08
CA THR A 97 -12.96 13.78 7.83
C THR A 97 -11.67 14.47 8.30
N ALA A 98 -11.54 15.77 7.99
CA ALA A 98 -10.40 16.58 8.41
C ALA A 98 -10.36 16.79 9.93
N ASP A 99 -11.51 17.10 10.54
CA ASP A 99 -11.65 17.29 11.98
C ASP A 99 -11.27 16.02 12.75
N ASP A 100 -11.76 14.87 12.31
CA ASP A 100 -11.44 13.57 12.94
C ASP A 100 -9.95 13.24 12.90
N VAL A 101 -9.27 13.51 11.78
CA VAL A 101 -7.82 13.28 11.70
C VAL A 101 -7.05 14.29 12.55
N CYS A 102 -7.48 15.56 12.61
CA CYS A 102 -6.89 16.59 13.49
C CYS A 102 -7.00 16.20 14.96
N LYS A 103 -8.20 15.86 15.43
CA LYS A 103 -8.44 15.39 16.80
C LYS A 103 -7.59 14.17 17.13
N LYS A 104 -7.52 13.23 16.24
CA LYS A 104 -6.69 12.03 16.37
C LYS A 104 -5.20 12.38 16.47
N MET A 105 -4.69 13.31 15.67
CA MET A 105 -3.28 13.74 15.72
C MET A 105 -2.97 14.45 17.03
N ILE A 106 -3.81 15.40 17.46
CA ILE A 106 -3.67 16.10 18.73
C ILE A 106 -3.66 15.12 19.91
N PHE A 107 -4.64 14.21 19.93
CA PHE A 107 -4.76 13.22 21.01
C PHE A 107 -3.57 12.26 21.10
N ARG A 108 -2.98 11.88 19.96
CA ARG A 108 -1.86 10.92 19.90
C ARG A 108 -0.48 11.55 20.08
N HIS A 109 -0.39 12.88 20.11
CA HIS A 109 0.86 13.60 20.35
C HIS A 109 0.81 14.43 21.65
N PRO A 110 0.57 13.80 22.82
CA PRO A 110 0.50 14.54 24.08
C PRO A 110 1.85 15.14 24.50
N HIS A 111 2.93 14.74 23.87
CA HIS A 111 4.27 15.34 24.03
C HIS A 111 4.43 16.65 23.24
N VAL A 112 3.53 16.95 22.28
CA VAL A 112 3.51 18.21 21.51
C VAL A 112 2.36 19.10 21.98
N PHE A 113 1.16 18.52 22.12
CA PHE A 113 -0.07 19.25 22.40
C PHE A 113 -0.55 19.16 23.87
N GLY A 114 0.21 18.47 24.73
CA GLY A 114 -0.12 18.27 26.14
C GLY A 114 1.10 18.39 27.04
N ASN A 115 1.10 17.66 28.15
CA ASN A 115 2.11 17.77 29.23
C ASN A 115 3.00 16.52 29.34
N THR A 116 2.92 15.54 28.43
CA THR A 116 3.75 14.35 28.45
C THR A 116 5.10 14.67 27.82
N LYS A 117 6.20 14.14 28.39
CA LYS A 117 7.52 14.24 27.75
C LYS A 117 7.82 12.99 26.97
N ALA A 118 8.41 13.13 25.81
CA ALA A 118 9.02 12.07 25.02
C ALA A 118 10.18 12.70 24.25
N ASP A 119 11.39 12.28 24.57
CA ASP A 119 12.62 12.91 24.08
C ASP A 119 13.27 12.09 22.94
N THR A 120 12.78 10.84 22.72
CA THR A 120 13.28 9.97 21.64
C THR A 120 12.15 9.45 20.75
N PRO A 121 12.44 9.12 19.48
CA PRO A 121 11.47 8.50 18.58
C PRO A 121 10.85 7.20 19.14
N GLU A 122 11.64 6.40 19.88
CA GLU A 122 11.21 5.13 20.47
C GLU A 122 10.16 5.38 21.57
N GLU A 123 10.37 6.38 22.42
CA GLU A 123 9.41 6.79 23.44
C GLU A 123 8.11 7.31 22.81
N VAL A 124 8.21 8.10 21.75
CA VAL A 124 7.05 8.58 20.99
C VAL A 124 6.26 7.39 20.44
N LEU A 125 6.92 6.42 19.80
CA LEU A 125 6.28 5.24 19.22
C LEU A 125 5.61 4.36 20.29
N ALA A 126 6.29 4.14 21.43
CA ALA A 126 5.74 3.38 22.54
C ALA A 126 4.48 4.04 23.16
N ASN A 127 4.51 5.36 23.32
CA ASN A 127 3.36 6.12 23.78
C ASN A 127 2.21 6.10 22.75
N TRP A 128 2.51 6.25 21.47
CA TRP A 128 1.55 6.18 20.39
C TRP A 128 0.77 4.86 20.39
N ASP A 129 1.48 3.73 20.50
CA ASP A 129 0.83 2.42 20.49
C ASP A 129 -0.09 2.23 21.71
N LYS A 130 0.35 2.63 22.91
CA LYS A 130 -0.49 2.60 24.12
C LYS A 130 -1.75 3.45 23.98
N ILE A 131 -1.60 4.67 23.46
CA ILE A 131 -2.72 5.60 23.23
C ILE A 131 -3.68 5.02 22.17
N LYS A 132 -3.13 4.44 21.11
CA LYS A 132 -3.91 3.82 20.04
C LYS A 132 -4.70 2.60 20.51
N MET A 133 -4.10 1.73 21.32
CA MET A 133 -4.82 0.61 21.92
C MET A 133 -5.96 1.08 22.81
N LYS A 134 -5.70 2.08 23.67
CA LYS A 134 -6.71 2.67 24.54
C LYS A 134 -7.84 3.32 23.76
N SER A 135 -7.53 4.10 22.71
CA SER A 135 -8.55 4.79 21.89
C SER A 135 -9.43 3.84 21.07
N LYS A 136 -8.93 2.63 20.78
CA LYS A 136 -9.67 1.59 20.06
C LYS A 136 -10.30 0.55 21.00
N GLU A 137 -10.21 0.75 22.32
CA GLU A 137 -10.69 -0.19 23.35
C GLU A 137 -10.19 -1.63 23.16
N GLN A 138 -9.01 -1.79 22.54
CA GLN A 138 -8.41 -3.10 22.27
C GLN A 138 -7.92 -3.73 23.58
N LYS A 139 -8.46 -4.92 23.88
CA LYS A 139 -8.23 -5.64 25.14
C LYS A 139 -7.16 -6.72 25.05
N SER A 140 -6.79 -7.12 23.83
CA SER A 140 -5.80 -8.18 23.60
C SER A 140 -4.83 -7.84 22.46
N VAL A 141 -3.69 -8.51 22.44
CA VAL A 141 -2.73 -8.44 21.33
C VAL A 141 -3.37 -8.99 20.04
N THR A 142 -4.17 -10.06 20.15
CA THR A 142 -4.91 -10.64 19.03
C THR A 142 -5.82 -9.61 18.37
N GLU A 143 -6.60 -8.84 19.15
CA GLU A 143 -7.43 -7.76 18.62
C GLU A 143 -6.61 -6.69 17.89
N THR A 144 -5.40 -6.40 18.37
CA THR A 144 -4.50 -5.48 17.65
C THR A 144 -4.02 -6.06 16.32
N MET A 145 -3.77 -7.37 16.24
CA MET A 145 -3.41 -8.06 14.99
C MET A 145 -4.58 -8.11 14.01
N GLU A 146 -5.78 -8.44 14.49
CA GLU A 146 -7.01 -8.47 13.69
C GLU A 146 -7.38 -7.09 13.13
N SER A 147 -6.99 -6.02 13.81
CA SER A 147 -7.17 -4.64 13.34
C SER A 147 -6.26 -4.26 12.15
N VAL A 148 -5.33 -5.12 11.74
CA VAL A 148 -4.53 -4.93 10.53
C VAL A 148 -5.43 -5.20 9.34
N SER A 149 -5.60 -4.21 8.46
CA SER A 149 -6.48 -4.32 7.30
C SER A 149 -6.18 -5.58 6.48
N LYS A 150 -7.23 -6.33 6.15
CA LYS A 150 -7.14 -7.52 5.30
C LYS A 150 -6.92 -7.18 3.82
N SER A 151 -7.17 -5.93 3.44
CA SER A 151 -7.00 -5.43 2.07
C SER A 151 -5.57 -4.95 1.77
N LEU A 152 -4.67 -4.94 2.76
CA LEU A 152 -3.26 -4.62 2.50
C LEU A 152 -2.61 -5.70 1.63
N PRO A 153 -1.63 -5.34 0.78
CA PRO A 153 -0.73 -6.31 0.15
C PRO A 153 -0.17 -7.29 1.18
N SER A 154 -0.11 -8.56 0.81
CA SER A 154 0.11 -9.65 1.77
C SER A 154 1.45 -9.55 2.51
N LEU A 155 2.53 -9.09 1.83
CA LEU A 155 3.84 -8.93 2.47
C LEU A 155 3.82 -7.76 3.47
N ILE A 156 3.19 -6.64 3.14
CA ILE A 156 3.00 -5.51 4.06
C ILE A 156 2.19 -5.96 5.28
N ARG A 157 1.11 -6.71 5.05
CA ARG A 157 0.26 -7.22 6.13
C ARG A 157 1.05 -8.15 7.05
N ALA A 158 1.77 -9.12 6.49
CA ALA A 158 2.59 -10.07 7.24
C ALA A 158 3.65 -9.35 8.10
N GLN A 159 4.39 -8.40 7.51
CA GLN A 159 5.40 -7.63 8.24
C GLN A 159 4.79 -6.77 9.37
N LYS A 160 3.56 -6.26 9.19
CA LYS A 160 2.81 -5.58 10.27
C LYS A 160 2.39 -6.54 11.38
N LEU A 161 2.03 -7.78 11.06
CA LEU A 161 1.69 -8.81 12.05
C LEU A 161 2.91 -9.17 12.90
N HIS A 162 4.09 -9.38 12.30
CA HIS A 162 5.34 -9.57 13.05
C HIS A 162 5.62 -8.41 14.03
N LYS A 163 5.53 -7.15 13.56
CA LYS A 163 5.70 -5.97 14.42
C LYS A 163 4.73 -5.95 15.61
N LYS A 164 3.49 -6.37 15.40
CA LYS A 164 2.47 -6.41 16.46
C LYS A 164 2.69 -7.56 17.43
N ALA A 165 3.10 -8.72 16.95
CA ALA A 165 3.45 -9.88 17.78
C ALA A 165 4.59 -9.55 18.76
N GLU A 166 5.66 -8.93 18.27
CA GLU A 166 6.79 -8.51 19.12
C GLU A 166 6.39 -7.48 20.17
N ARG A 167 5.62 -6.45 19.78
CA ARG A 167 5.08 -5.46 20.72
C ARG A 167 4.12 -6.10 21.74
N GLY A 168 3.51 -7.22 21.38
CA GLY A 168 2.67 -8.03 22.26
C GLY A 168 3.45 -8.97 23.18
N GLY A 169 4.78 -8.99 23.09
CA GLY A 169 5.65 -9.77 23.96
C GLY A 169 6.22 -11.05 23.34
N LEU A 170 5.96 -11.31 22.04
CA LEU A 170 6.65 -12.38 21.35
C LEU A 170 8.13 -12.00 21.20
N LEU A 171 9.02 -12.80 21.77
CA LEU A 171 10.46 -12.57 21.64
C LEU A 171 10.88 -12.67 20.17
N PRO A 172 11.57 -11.64 19.63
CA PRO A 172 12.06 -11.70 18.26
C PRO A 172 13.16 -12.76 18.15
N LYS A 173 13.14 -13.54 17.07
CA LYS A 173 14.24 -14.42 16.68
C LYS A 173 15.35 -13.59 16.06
N SER A 174 16.59 -14.07 16.15
CA SER A 174 17.70 -13.51 15.38
C SER A 174 17.53 -13.78 13.88
N ALA A 175 18.23 -13.04 13.04
CA ALA A 175 18.20 -13.26 11.59
C ALA A 175 18.71 -14.68 11.24
N GLU A 176 19.71 -15.19 11.96
CA GLU A 176 20.25 -16.54 11.80
C GLU A 176 19.19 -17.60 12.10
N GLU A 177 18.49 -17.49 13.25
CA GLU A 177 17.42 -18.42 13.62
C GLU A 177 16.28 -18.41 12.60
N MET A 178 15.92 -17.24 12.05
CA MET A 178 14.91 -17.12 10.99
C MET A 178 15.35 -17.78 9.67
N ILE A 179 16.64 -17.66 9.31
CA ILE A 179 17.20 -18.34 8.13
C ILE A 179 17.15 -19.86 8.31
N ASP A 180 17.44 -20.36 9.51
CA ASP A 180 17.36 -21.79 9.82
C ASP A 180 15.91 -22.30 9.72
N ASP A 181 14.94 -21.56 10.22
CA ASP A 181 13.51 -21.90 10.11
C ASP A 181 13.03 -21.92 8.66
N ILE A 182 13.43 -20.92 7.87
CA ILE A 182 13.11 -20.87 6.44
C ILE A 182 13.74 -22.07 5.71
N SER A 183 14.99 -22.40 6.03
CA SER A 183 15.68 -23.54 5.45
C SER A 183 15.00 -24.87 5.80
N ALA A 184 14.56 -25.04 7.03
CA ALA A 184 13.76 -26.18 7.47
C ALA A 184 12.38 -26.22 6.75
N GLY A 185 11.73 -25.06 6.55
CA GLY A 185 10.51 -24.93 5.77
C GLY A 185 10.68 -25.40 4.33
N LEU A 186 11.75 -24.97 3.67
CA LEU A 186 12.11 -25.41 2.31
C LEU A 186 12.40 -26.91 2.22
N ALA A 187 13.05 -27.50 3.25
CA ALA A 187 13.28 -28.94 3.32
C ALA A 187 11.94 -29.72 3.40
N ARG A 188 11.04 -29.30 4.29
CA ARG A 188 9.69 -29.89 4.39
C ARG A 188 8.89 -29.75 3.10
N LEU A 189 8.97 -28.60 2.42
CA LEU A 189 8.33 -28.41 1.11
C LEU A 189 8.90 -29.37 0.07
N LYS A 190 10.23 -29.56 0.05
CA LYS A 190 10.89 -30.50 -0.86
C LYS A 190 10.45 -31.95 -0.61
N GLU A 191 10.26 -32.37 0.62
CA GLU A 191 9.77 -33.69 1.00
C GLU A 191 8.31 -33.88 0.55
N SER A 192 7.44 -32.87 0.76
CA SER A 192 6.02 -32.95 0.37
C SER A 192 5.79 -32.97 -1.14
N LEU A 193 6.73 -32.47 -1.95
CA LEU A 193 6.66 -32.58 -3.42
C LEU A 193 6.67 -34.05 -3.87
N ALA A 194 7.27 -34.96 -3.11
CA ALA A 194 7.27 -36.39 -3.40
C ALA A 194 5.90 -37.06 -3.13
N GLU A 195 5.04 -36.44 -2.31
CA GLU A 195 3.76 -36.96 -1.88
C GLU A 195 2.54 -36.45 -2.69
N ASN A 196 2.77 -35.56 -3.69
CA ASN A 196 1.77 -34.97 -4.58
C ASN A 196 0.57 -34.28 -3.91
N SER A 197 0.75 -33.69 -2.73
CA SER A 197 -0.31 -32.93 -2.02
C SER A 197 -0.26 -31.44 -2.38
N ALA A 198 -1.10 -30.99 -3.30
CA ALA A 198 -1.12 -29.61 -3.77
C ALA A 198 -1.53 -28.60 -2.67
N ASP A 199 -2.51 -28.93 -1.83
CA ASP A 199 -2.98 -28.05 -0.76
C ASP A 199 -1.93 -27.88 0.33
N ASP A 200 -1.25 -28.94 0.71
CA ASP A 200 -0.14 -28.93 1.66
C ASP A 200 1.07 -28.10 1.16
N ASN A 201 1.36 -28.12 -0.13
CA ASN A 201 2.40 -27.28 -0.73
C ASN A 201 2.05 -25.79 -0.70
N SER A 202 0.79 -25.43 -0.88
CA SER A 202 0.34 -24.03 -0.81
C SER A 202 0.50 -23.47 0.62
N GLU A 203 0.14 -24.23 1.64
CA GLU A 203 0.31 -23.85 3.04
C GLU A 203 1.80 -23.64 3.38
N LYS A 204 2.66 -24.59 3.03
CA LYS A 204 4.11 -24.50 3.26
C LYS A 204 4.76 -23.30 2.55
N ILE A 205 4.35 -22.98 1.32
CA ILE A 205 4.81 -21.79 0.61
C ILE A 205 4.35 -20.53 1.35
N GLY A 206 3.10 -20.48 1.82
CA GLY A 206 2.57 -19.38 2.61
C GLY A 206 3.37 -19.14 3.89
N ASP A 207 3.69 -20.21 4.62
CA ASP A 207 4.50 -20.14 5.85
C ASP A 207 5.90 -19.62 5.57
N ILE A 208 6.56 -20.12 4.51
CA ILE A 208 7.91 -19.66 4.13
C ILE A 208 7.87 -18.15 3.77
N LEU A 209 6.87 -17.72 3.00
CA LEU A 209 6.71 -16.30 2.65
C LEU A 209 6.47 -15.44 3.90
N PHE A 210 5.69 -15.94 4.86
CA PHE A 210 5.46 -15.26 6.12
C PHE A 210 6.76 -15.11 6.92
N GLU A 211 7.54 -16.18 7.11
CA GLU A 211 8.85 -16.13 7.77
C GLU A 211 9.84 -15.20 7.06
N MET A 212 9.85 -15.18 5.71
CA MET A 212 10.66 -14.24 4.93
C MET A 212 10.32 -12.77 5.25
N THR A 213 9.04 -12.43 5.53
CA THR A 213 8.68 -11.08 5.95
C THR A 213 9.15 -10.75 7.37
N GLY A 214 9.23 -11.73 8.24
CA GLY A 214 9.85 -11.62 9.57
C GLY A 214 11.34 -11.34 9.47
N LEU A 215 12.05 -12.09 8.63
CA LEU A 215 13.48 -11.90 8.35
C LEU A 215 13.74 -10.51 7.75
N ALA A 216 12.94 -10.07 6.76
CA ALA A 216 13.07 -8.73 6.20
C ALA A 216 12.93 -7.64 7.28
N LYS A 217 11.98 -7.81 8.21
CA LYS A 217 11.80 -6.91 9.35
C LYS A 217 13.01 -6.93 10.29
N ALA A 218 13.59 -8.10 10.60
CA ALA A 218 14.76 -8.23 11.46
C ALA A 218 16.01 -7.55 10.86
N LEU A 219 16.07 -7.49 9.53
CA LEU A 219 17.13 -6.82 8.76
C LEU A 219 16.79 -5.34 8.44
N ASP A 220 15.76 -4.78 9.07
CA ASP A 220 15.27 -3.41 8.83
C ASP A 220 15.02 -3.10 7.36
N THR A 221 14.44 -4.07 6.63
CA THR A 221 14.07 -3.94 5.23
C THR A 221 12.56 -4.09 5.04
N GLU A 222 12.03 -3.47 4.00
CA GLU A 222 10.62 -3.58 3.62
C GLU A 222 10.45 -4.73 2.62
N SER A 223 9.68 -5.75 3.01
CA SER A 223 9.50 -6.96 2.19
C SER A 223 8.82 -6.68 0.85
N GLU A 224 7.79 -5.82 0.82
CA GLU A 224 7.09 -5.43 -0.41
C GLU A 224 8.03 -4.72 -1.38
N LYS A 225 8.75 -3.70 -0.90
CA LYS A 225 9.73 -2.95 -1.71
C LYS A 225 10.88 -3.85 -2.18
N SER A 226 11.32 -4.78 -1.36
CA SER A 226 12.38 -5.73 -1.71
C SER A 226 11.96 -6.63 -2.88
N LEU A 227 10.70 -7.09 -2.87
CA LEU A 227 10.12 -7.88 -3.95
C LEU A 227 9.87 -7.02 -5.20
N TYR A 228 9.33 -5.82 -5.04
CA TYR A 228 9.17 -4.86 -6.15
C TYR A 228 10.49 -4.63 -6.88
N ASN A 229 11.56 -4.32 -6.15
CA ASN A 229 12.89 -4.13 -6.71
C ASN A 229 13.43 -5.40 -7.40
N ALA A 230 13.10 -6.59 -6.87
CA ALA A 230 13.49 -7.86 -7.49
C ALA A 230 12.77 -8.09 -8.82
N CYS A 231 11.48 -7.72 -8.91
CA CYS A 231 10.72 -7.74 -10.16
C CYS A 231 11.33 -6.80 -11.23
N GLY A 232 11.69 -5.57 -10.83
CA GLY A 232 12.37 -4.64 -11.72
C GLY A 232 13.69 -5.22 -12.27
N ARG A 233 14.55 -5.74 -11.38
CA ARG A 233 15.80 -6.40 -11.82
C ARG A 233 15.58 -7.60 -12.73
N PHE A 234 14.48 -8.33 -12.53
CA PHE A 234 14.12 -9.45 -13.39
C PHE A 234 13.77 -8.96 -14.81
N ILE A 235 12.96 -7.90 -14.92
CA ILE A 235 12.56 -7.28 -16.21
C ILE A 235 13.80 -6.74 -16.93
N GLU A 236 14.65 -5.97 -16.25
CA GLU A 236 15.89 -5.45 -16.83
C GLU A 236 16.80 -6.57 -17.36
N ARG A 237 16.90 -7.65 -16.61
CA ARG A 237 17.69 -8.81 -17.01
C ARG A 237 17.11 -9.50 -18.25
N PHE A 238 15.78 -9.60 -18.34
CA PHE A 238 15.09 -10.16 -19.48
C PHE A 238 15.24 -9.27 -20.71
N ASP A 239 15.11 -7.95 -20.59
CA ASP A 239 15.35 -6.97 -21.63
C ASP A 239 16.77 -7.08 -22.23
N LYS A 240 17.78 -7.22 -21.35
CA LYS A 240 19.17 -7.45 -21.79
C LYS A 240 19.31 -8.75 -22.59
N LEU A 241 18.66 -9.83 -22.17
CA LEU A 241 18.64 -11.08 -22.90
C LEU A 241 17.98 -10.92 -24.27
N GLU A 242 16.81 -10.29 -24.32
CA GLU A 242 16.06 -10.06 -25.55
C GLU A 242 16.86 -9.19 -26.54
N LYS A 243 17.47 -8.11 -26.08
CA LYS A 243 18.37 -7.26 -26.87
C LYS A 243 19.57 -8.03 -27.41
N ASN A 244 20.16 -8.92 -26.62
CA ASN A 244 21.30 -9.73 -27.07
C ASN A 244 20.91 -10.74 -28.14
N VAL A 245 19.77 -11.41 -28.04
CA VAL A 245 19.23 -12.28 -29.06
C VAL A 245 18.88 -11.47 -30.33
N GLY A 246 18.29 -10.27 -30.13
CA GLY A 246 17.95 -9.37 -31.24
C GLY A 246 19.13 -8.90 -32.07
N LYS A 247 20.33 -8.79 -31.50
CA LYS A 247 21.57 -8.49 -32.26
C LYS A 247 21.91 -9.52 -33.33
N ALA A 248 21.45 -10.77 -33.13
CA ALA A 248 21.57 -11.85 -34.14
C ALA A 248 20.44 -11.83 -35.17
N GLY A 249 19.55 -10.83 -35.16
CA GLY A 249 18.40 -10.73 -36.06
C GLY A 249 17.28 -11.72 -35.73
N ILE A 250 17.28 -12.31 -34.56
CA ILE A 250 16.32 -13.34 -34.11
C ILE A 250 15.42 -12.75 -33.00
N LYS A 251 14.11 -12.97 -33.11
CA LYS A 251 13.19 -12.68 -32.00
C LYS A 251 13.31 -13.78 -30.92
N ILE A 252 13.30 -13.43 -29.64
CA ILE A 252 13.47 -14.41 -28.56
C ILE A 252 12.42 -15.52 -28.60
N GLN A 253 11.18 -15.21 -29.04
CA GLN A 253 10.11 -16.20 -29.21
C GLN A 253 10.42 -17.29 -30.25
N ASN A 254 11.39 -17.05 -31.13
CA ASN A 254 11.85 -18.00 -32.17
C ASN A 254 13.09 -18.79 -31.75
N VAL A 255 13.58 -18.57 -30.50
CA VAL A 255 14.71 -19.30 -29.92
C VAL A 255 14.16 -20.50 -29.13
N SER A 256 14.80 -21.66 -29.20
CA SER A 256 14.35 -22.79 -28.39
C SER A 256 14.46 -22.50 -26.90
N PRO A 257 13.51 -23.00 -26.07
CA PRO A 257 13.52 -22.78 -24.62
C PRO A 257 14.83 -23.17 -23.92
N ASP A 258 15.47 -24.25 -24.39
CA ASP A 258 16.75 -24.71 -23.83
C ASP A 258 17.89 -23.70 -24.08
N VAL A 259 17.94 -23.11 -25.26
CA VAL A 259 18.92 -22.05 -25.56
C VAL A 259 18.64 -20.79 -24.79
N VAL A 260 17.37 -20.36 -24.66
CA VAL A 260 16.97 -19.22 -23.82
C VAL A 260 17.41 -19.47 -22.38
N ARG A 261 17.19 -20.67 -21.86
CA ARG A 261 17.62 -21.07 -20.51
C ARG A 261 19.13 -20.96 -20.32
N ILE A 262 19.91 -21.48 -21.24
CA ILE A 262 21.39 -21.42 -21.23
C ILE A 262 21.84 -19.94 -21.24
N LEU A 263 21.24 -19.11 -22.10
CA LEU A 263 21.55 -17.68 -22.16
C LEU A 263 21.14 -16.93 -20.89
N TRP A 264 20.04 -17.33 -20.27
CA TRP A 264 19.58 -16.77 -19.00
C TRP A 264 20.50 -17.11 -17.82
N GLU A 265 21.00 -18.35 -17.76
CA GLU A 265 21.89 -18.83 -16.70
C GLU A 265 23.31 -18.29 -16.82
N ASN A 266 23.75 -17.96 -18.05
CA ASN A 266 25.05 -17.34 -18.30
C ASN A 266 25.08 -15.88 -17.81
N LYS A 267 25.50 -15.69 -16.57
CA LYS A 267 25.66 -14.39 -15.88
C LYS A 267 26.88 -13.62 -16.41
N LYS A 268 26.96 -13.27 -17.68
CA LYS A 268 28.01 -12.35 -18.15
C LYS A 268 27.42 -11.09 -18.77
#